data_d6706b01b858f5d5cd72d0ce1b41c2a7
#
_entry.id   d6706b01b858f5d5cd72d0ce1b41c2a7
#
_cell.length_a   1.000
_cell.length_b   1.000
_cell.length_c   1.000
_cell.angle_alpha   90.00
_cell.angle_beta   90.00
_cell.angle_gamma   90.00
#
_symmetry.space_group_name_H-M   'P 1'
#
loop_
_entity.id
_entity.type
_entity.pdbx_description
1 polymer ?
#
loop_
_entity_poly.entity_id
_entity_poly.type
_entity_poly.pdbx_seq_one_letter_code
_entity_poly.pdbx_strand_id
1 'polypeptide(L)'
;MKDNDFAKNAIEPLIVEKAKDYRKDNPGLGCAKLYLVIKKLFEQTGCVPGQDAFIELLRQNGLMVLIKRRRHYKTTDSSRHYHKYENLIKDVVPSRPNKIWVSDITYVETEEGVCYLSLITDAYSHMIVGWAIGPTLETVYPLEALRMALSTIDDETAAMLIHHPDRGSQYCSQTYVQELKRYNISISMTQSGDPMENAVAERANGILKTEWLYKMLYLQGNTHKGGMQAGT
;
A
#
# COMPACT_ATOMS: atom_id res chain seq x y z
N MET A 1 -35.12 26.96 6.72
CA MET A 1 -33.78 27.10 7.31
C MET A 1 -33.62 26.29 8.62
N LYS A 2 -34.57 26.34 9.54
CA LYS A 2 -34.47 25.64 10.85
C LYS A 2 -34.47 24.11 10.76
N ASP A 3 -35.18 23.49 9.82
CA ASP A 3 -35.25 22.02 9.68
C ASP A 3 -33.95 21.39 9.20
N ASN A 4 -33.19 22.10 8.39
CA ASN A 4 -31.92 21.59 7.85
C ASN A 4 -30.79 21.63 8.91
N ASP A 5 -30.82 22.57 9.84
CA ASP A 5 -29.86 22.65 10.95
C ASP A 5 -30.15 21.57 12.01
N PHE A 6 -31.41 21.23 12.24
CA PHE A 6 -31.78 20.14 13.15
C PHE A 6 -31.37 18.78 12.62
N ALA A 7 -31.60 18.51 11.33
CA ALA A 7 -31.18 17.28 10.67
C ALA A 7 -29.64 17.12 10.64
N LYS A 8 -28.92 18.22 10.44
CA LYS A 8 -27.46 18.25 10.49
C LYS A 8 -26.95 17.90 11.89
N ASN A 9 -27.47 18.54 12.92
CA ASN A 9 -27.06 18.30 14.31
C ASN A 9 -27.36 16.87 14.77
N ALA A 10 -28.41 16.24 14.26
CA ALA A 10 -28.76 14.87 14.58
C ALA A 10 -27.85 13.84 13.91
N ILE A 11 -27.33 14.13 12.70
CA ILE A 11 -26.53 13.17 11.93
C ILE A 11 -25.02 13.24 12.26
N GLU A 12 -24.51 14.38 12.72
CA GLU A 12 -23.09 14.56 13.05
C GLU A 12 -22.57 13.54 14.09
N PRO A 13 -23.28 13.24 15.20
CA PRO A 13 -22.84 12.20 16.14
C PRO A 13 -22.72 10.83 15.50
N LEU A 14 -23.65 10.47 14.59
CA LEU A 14 -23.62 9.19 13.87
C LEU A 14 -22.45 9.13 12.88
N ILE A 15 -22.15 10.23 12.21
CA ILE A 15 -20.98 10.35 11.34
C ILE A 15 -19.69 10.17 12.15
N VAL A 16 -19.59 10.80 13.32
CA VAL A 16 -18.43 10.68 14.21
C VAL A 16 -18.28 9.25 14.72
N GLU A 17 -19.35 8.60 15.13
CA GLU A 17 -19.35 7.20 15.56
C GLU A 17 -18.87 6.28 14.44
N LYS A 18 -19.43 6.40 13.24
CA LYS A 18 -19.00 5.61 12.07
C LYS A 18 -17.56 5.91 11.67
N ALA A 19 -17.12 7.15 11.77
CA ALA A 19 -15.74 7.51 11.54
C ALA A 19 -14.79 6.88 12.57
N LYS A 20 -15.18 6.81 13.83
CA LYS A 20 -14.43 6.11 14.89
C LYS A 20 -14.35 4.61 14.62
N ASP A 21 -15.45 3.97 14.24
CA ASP A 21 -15.47 2.54 13.92
C ASP A 21 -14.56 2.24 12.74
N TYR A 22 -14.68 3.02 11.66
CA TYR A 22 -13.84 2.85 10.49
C TYR A 22 -12.35 3.06 10.79
N ARG A 23 -12.02 3.93 11.73
CA ARG A 23 -10.65 4.18 12.20
C ARG A 23 -10.04 3.01 12.98
N LYS A 24 -10.83 2.13 13.59
CA LYS A 24 -10.31 0.94 14.29
C LYS A 24 -9.61 0.01 13.31
N ASP A 25 -10.23 -0.23 12.14
CA ASP A 25 -9.68 -1.12 11.13
C ASP A 25 -8.73 -0.39 10.16
N ASN A 26 -8.88 0.94 10.04
CA ASN A 26 -8.14 1.78 9.09
C ASN A 26 -7.49 3.00 9.78
N PRO A 27 -6.59 2.80 10.73
CA PRO A 27 -6.12 3.87 11.62
C PRO A 27 -5.33 4.97 10.94
N GLY A 28 -4.72 4.69 9.80
CA GLY A 28 -3.92 5.63 9.01
C GLY A 28 -4.62 6.27 7.81
N LEU A 29 -5.88 5.87 7.52
CA LEU A 29 -6.61 6.37 6.36
C LEU A 29 -6.77 7.90 6.42
N GLY A 30 -6.32 8.60 5.36
CA GLY A 30 -6.43 10.07 5.29
C GLY A 30 -7.87 10.57 5.34
N CYS A 31 -8.08 11.78 5.90
CA CYS A 31 -9.44 12.32 6.10
C CYS A 31 -10.23 12.47 4.80
N ALA A 32 -9.60 12.80 3.67
CA ALA A 32 -10.25 12.90 2.37
C ALA A 32 -10.78 11.53 1.88
N LYS A 33 -10.01 10.46 2.06
CA LYS A 33 -10.45 9.10 1.72
C LYS A 33 -11.58 8.63 2.65
N LEU A 34 -11.45 8.90 3.95
CA LEU A 34 -12.50 8.60 4.93
C LEU A 34 -13.80 9.34 4.60
N TYR A 35 -13.71 10.60 4.15
CA TYR A 35 -14.88 11.37 3.69
C TYR A 35 -15.63 10.65 2.57
N LEU A 36 -14.94 10.11 1.57
CA LEU A 36 -15.58 9.40 0.46
C LEU A 36 -16.36 8.16 0.94
N VAL A 37 -15.80 7.43 1.90
CA VAL A 37 -16.46 6.26 2.51
C VAL A 37 -17.71 6.69 3.28
N ILE A 38 -17.56 7.67 4.18
CA ILE A 38 -18.66 8.17 5.00
C ILE A 38 -19.76 8.78 4.14
N LYS A 39 -19.38 9.57 3.12
CA LYS A 39 -20.33 10.15 2.17
C LYS A 39 -21.20 9.06 1.51
N LYS A 40 -20.59 7.98 1.06
CA LYS A 40 -21.32 6.85 0.45
C LYS A 40 -22.26 6.16 1.45
N LEU A 41 -21.84 5.98 2.70
CA LEU A 41 -22.69 5.36 3.75
C LEU A 41 -23.93 6.19 4.09
N PHE A 42 -23.82 7.51 4.05
CA PHE A 42 -24.89 8.45 4.42
C PHE A 42 -25.55 9.12 3.21
N GLU A 43 -25.26 8.68 1.99
CA GLU A 43 -25.75 9.33 0.76
C GLU A 43 -27.28 9.44 0.71
N GLN A 44 -27.99 8.42 1.16
CA GLN A 44 -29.46 8.37 1.18
C GLN A 44 -30.10 9.37 2.17
N THR A 45 -29.35 9.86 3.14
CA THR A 45 -29.87 10.81 4.14
C THR A 45 -29.97 12.23 3.61
N GLY A 46 -29.23 12.56 2.54
CA GLY A 46 -29.13 13.90 1.99
C GLY A 46 -28.44 14.94 2.90
N CYS A 47 -27.98 14.54 4.09
CA CYS A 47 -27.47 15.45 5.12
C CYS A 47 -25.96 15.33 5.38
N VAL A 48 -25.19 14.77 4.44
CA VAL A 48 -23.72 14.64 4.58
C VAL A 48 -23.08 16.03 4.45
N PRO A 49 -22.24 16.45 5.44
CA PRO A 49 -21.51 17.71 5.34
C PRO A 49 -20.56 17.71 4.15
N GLY A 50 -20.19 18.90 3.66
CA GLY A 50 -19.10 19.03 2.68
C GLY A 50 -17.76 18.54 3.26
N GLN A 51 -16.78 18.27 2.39
CA GLN A 51 -15.50 17.69 2.80
C GLN A 51 -14.78 18.52 3.87
N ASP A 52 -14.76 19.84 3.73
CA ASP A 52 -14.08 20.72 4.69
C ASP A 52 -14.78 20.72 6.06
N ALA A 53 -16.12 20.77 6.07
CA ALA A 53 -16.90 20.67 7.30
C ALA A 53 -16.72 19.30 7.97
N PHE A 54 -16.63 18.22 7.20
CA PHE A 54 -16.33 16.89 7.71
C PHE A 54 -14.93 16.81 8.34
N ILE A 55 -13.92 17.39 7.71
CA ILE A 55 -12.54 17.45 8.25
C ILE A 55 -12.52 18.23 9.57
N GLU A 56 -13.26 19.33 9.63
CA GLU A 56 -13.39 20.13 10.87
C GLU A 56 -14.09 19.34 11.97
N LEU A 57 -15.15 18.60 11.64
CA LEU A 57 -15.84 17.72 12.57
C LEU A 57 -14.89 16.62 13.13
N LEU A 58 -14.04 16.02 12.27
CA LEU A 58 -13.02 15.07 12.71
C LEU A 58 -11.96 15.74 13.62
N ARG A 59 -11.57 16.98 13.34
CA ARG A 59 -10.59 17.72 14.13
C ARG A 59 -11.13 18.00 15.54
N GLN A 60 -12.37 18.47 15.64
CA GLN A 60 -13.03 18.77 16.92
C GLN A 60 -13.22 17.51 17.78
N ASN A 61 -13.34 16.35 17.15
CA ASN A 61 -13.48 15.06 17.85
C ASN A 61 -12.14 14.29 18.04
N GLY A 62 -10.99 14.92 17.77
CA GLY A 62 -9.69 14.29 17.96
C GLY A 62 -9.39 13.12 17.00
N LEU A 63 -10.10 13.04 15.86
CA LEU A 63 -10.02 11.95 14.89
C LEU A 63 -9.04 12.24 13.73
N MET A 64 -8.19 13.25 13.85
CA MET A 64 -7.17 13.56 12.85
C MET A 64 -6.05 12.52 12.86
N VAL A 65 -5.56 12.15 11.66
CA VAL A 65 -4.40 11.27 11.53
C VAL A 65 -3.11 12.06 11.77
N LEU A 66 -2.35 11.66 12.78
CA LEU A 66 -1.03 12.23 13.03
C LEU A 66 0.00 11.48 12.19
N ILE A 67 0.61 12.18 11.22
CA ILE A 67 1.68 11.64 10.38
C ILE A 67 3.01 11.92 11.08
N LYS A 68 3.69 10.88 11.59
CA LYS A 68 5.06 11.01 12.10
C LYS A 68 6.04 10.83 10.93
N ARG A 69 6.98 11.77 10.73
CA ARG A 69 8.11 11.59 9.80
C ARG A 69 9.03 10.51 10.36
N ARG A 70 9.33 9.47 9.56
CA ARG A 70 10.27 8.41 9.93
C ARG A 70 11.58 8.54 9.15
N ARG A 71 12.64 7.91 9.68
CA ARG A 71 13.96 7.87 9.03
C ARG A 71 13.90 6.98 7.79
N HIS A 72 14.51 7.44 6.70
CA HIS A 72 14.75 6.63 5.51
C HIS A 72 15.96 5.71 5.76
N TYR A 73 15.77 4.41 5.60
CA TYR A 73 16.86 3.45 5.53
C TYR A 73 17.23 3.20 4.06
N LYS A 74 18.52 3.21 3.75
CA LYS A 74 19.02 2.85 2.42
C LYS A 74 19.05 1.32 2.31
N THR A 75 18.24 0.72 1.45
CA THR A 75 18.06 -0.73 1.33
C THR A 75 18.64 -1.33 0.06
N THR A 76 19.20 -0.54 -0.86
CA THR A 76 19.67 -1.01 -2.16
C THR A 76 21.19 -1.04 -2.21
N ASP A 77 21.77 -2.23 -2.39
CA ASP A 77 23.16 -2.43 -2.83
C ASP A 77 23.17 -2.63 -4.36
N SER A 78 23.40 -1.52 -5.08
CA SER A 78 23.44 -1.51 -6.54
C SER A 78 24.82 -1.87 -7.13
N SER A 79 25.78 -2.33 -6.29
CA SER A 79 27.19 -2.51 -6.69
C SER A 79 27.47 -3.80 -7.46
N ARG A 80 26.56 -4.77 -7.53
CA ARG A 80 26.78 -6.05 -8.21
C ARG A 80 26.41 -6.02 -9.68
N HIS A 81 27.25 -6.62 -10.52
CA HIS A 81 27.05 -6.75 -11.97
C HIS A 81 26.04 -7.88 -12.28
N TYR A 82 24.74 -7.58 -12.13
CA TYR A 82 23.69 -8.49 -12.61
C TYR A 82 23.31 -8.17 -14.05
N HIS A 83 22.77 -9.15 -14.77
CA HIS A 83 22.20 -8.93 -16.09
C HIS A 83 21.07 -7.91 -16.00
N LYS A 84 21.19 -6.83 -16.78
CA LYS A 84 20.22 -5.73 -16.79
C LYS A 84 19.31 -5.91 -18.00
N TYR A 85 18.00 -5.92 -17.74
CA TYR A 85 16.99 -5.90 -18.79
C TYR A 85 16.67 -4.46 -19.17
N GLU A 86 16.25 -4.25 -20.43
CA GLU A 86 15.85 -2.93 -20.91
C GLU A 86 14.56 -2.45 -20.25
N ASN A 87 14.38 -1.13 -20.18
CA ASN A 87 13.14 -0.54 -19.72
C ASN A 87 12.11 -0.56 -20.87
N LEU A 88 11.21 -1.55 -20.85
CA LEU A 88 10.15 -1.75 -21.84
C LEU A 88 8.92 -0.87 -21.58
N ILE A 89 8.85 -0.18 -20.46
CA ILE A 89 7.67 0.61 -20.06
C ILE A 89 7.93 2.12 -20.09
N LYS A 90 9.08 2.55 -20.59
CA LYS A 90 9.36 3.97 -20.76
C LYS A 90 8.28 4.58 -21.66
N ASP A 91 7.61 5.61 -21.16
CA ASP A 91 6.52 6.32 -21.85
C ASP A 91 5.27 5.45 -22.15
N VAL A 92 5.17 4.26 -21.57
CA VAL A 92 4.01 3.39 -21.73
C VAL A 92 2.98 3.65 -20.64
N VAL A 93 1.78 4.09 -21.03
CA VAL A 93 0.63 4.17 -20.11
C VAL A 93 -0.11 2.83 -20.14
N PRO A 94 -0.29 2.16 -18.99
CA PRO A 94 -1.07 0.93 -18.94
C PRO A 94 -2.52 1.21 -19.38
N SER A 95 -3.06 0.39 -20.29
CA SER A 95 -4.39 0.59 -20.86
C SER A 95 -5.45 -0.39 -20.35
N ARG A 96 -5.02 -1.43 -19.62
CA ARG A 96 -5.88 -2.47 -19.02
C ARG A 96 -5.18 -3.16 -17.87
N PRO A 97 -5.92 -3.84 -16.96
CA PRO A 97 -5.33 -4.70 -15.94
C PRO A 97 -4.43 -5.79 -16.54
N ASN A 98 -3.45 -6.22 -15.78
CA ASN A 98 -2.51 -7.29 -16.12
C ASN A 98 -1.72 -7.05 -17.42
N LYS A 99 -1.47 -5.78 -17.75
CA LYS A 99 -0.55 -5.40 -18.82
C LYS A 99 0.85 -5.15 -18.31
N ILE A 100 0.96 -4.47 -17.17
CA ILE A 100 2.23 -4.14 -16.52
C ILE A 100 2.09 -4.41 -15.03
N TRP A 101 2.94 -5.27 -14.49
CA TRP A 101 3.12 -5.41 -13.06
C TRP A 101 4.43 -4.79 -12.63
N VAL A 102 4.39 -3.96 -11.60
CA VAL A 102 5.56 -3.36 -10.97
C VAL A 102 5.83 -4.02 -9.63
N SER A 103 7.09 -4.15 -9.25
CA SER A 103 7.47 -4.80 -8.00
C SER A 103 8.50 -4.00 -7.24
N ASP A 104 8.41 -4.08 -5.93
CA ASP A 104 9.36 -3.46 -5.01
C ASP A 104 9.41 -4.25 -3.69
N ILE A 105 10.56 -4.21 -3.01
CA ILE A 105 10.75 -4.77 -1.68
C ILE A 105 10.88 -3.63 -0.69
N THR A 106 10.05 -3.66 0.33
CA THR A 106 10.09 -2.64 1.37
C THR A 106 10.26 -3.30 2.74
N TYR A 107 10.94 -2.63 3.66
CA TYR A 107 11.07 -3.11 5.04
C TYR A 107 9.89 -2.67 5.90
N VAL A 108 9.55 -3.49 6.87
CA VAL A 108 8.54 -3.25 7.91
C VAL A 108 9.19 -3.49 9.26
N GLU A 109 9.20 -2.48 10.11
CA GLU A 109 9.64 -2.64 11.51
C GLU A 109 8.54 -3.32 12.31
N THR A 110 8.87 -4.39 13.01
CA THR A 110 7.97 -5.13 13.91
C THR A 110 8.55 -5.13 15.33
N GLU A 111 7.81 -5.61 16.29
CA GLU A 111 8.31 -5.78 17.68
C GLU A 111 9.44 -6.82 17.75
N GLU A 112 9.44 -7.80 16.86
CA GLU A 112 10.46 -8.85 16.78
C GLU A 112 11.66 -8.50 15.91
N GLY A 113 11.65 -7.34 15.25
CA GLY A 113 12.72 -6.88 14.36
C GLY A 113 12.22 -6.36 13.02
N VAL A 114 13.10 -6.37 12.03
CA VAL A 114 12.79 -5.89 10.67
C VAL A 114 12.38 -7.06 9.80
N CYS A 115 11.23 -6.95 9.14
CA CYS A 115 10.78 -7.84 8.09
C CYS A 115 10.82 -7.13 6.72
N TYR A 116 10.92 -7.91 5.66
CA TYR A 116 10.93 -7.43 4.29
C TYR A 116 9.65 -7.88 3.58
N LEU A 117 8.92 -6.90 3.06
CA LEU A 117 7.66 -7.12 2.35
C LEU A 117 7.90 -6.94 0.85
N SER A 118 7.74 -8.02 0.11
CA SER A 118 7.76 -8.02 -1.36
C SER A 118 6.35 -7.78 -1.86
N LEU A 119 6.15 -6.78 -2.72
CA LEU A 119 4.85 -6.45 -3.31
C LEU A 119 4.92 -6.50 -4.82
N ILE A 120 3.85 -7.00 -5.44
CA ILE A 120 3.58 -6.89 -6.87
C ILE A 120 2.28 -6.12 -7.03
N THR A 121 2.34 -5.03 -7.78
CA THR A 121 1.21 -4.12 -8.01
C THR A 121 0.91 -4.03 -9.49
N ASP A 122 -0.34 -4.19 -9.87
CA ASP A 122 -0.82 -3.90 -11.22
C ASP A 122 -0.80 -2.40 -11.47
N ALA A 123 -0.08 -1.97 -12.50
CA ALA A 123 0.14 -0.57 -12.77
C ALA A 123 -1.11 0.18 -13.25
N TYR A 124 -2.11 -0.53 -13.78
CA TYR A 124 -3.37 0.06 -14.23
C TYR A 124 -4.38 0.23 -13.10
N SER A 125 -4.67 -0.85 -12.38
CA SER A 125 -5.68 -0.86 -11.32
C SER A 125 -5.15 -0.39 -9.97
N HIS A 126 -3.82 -0.32 -9.80
CA HIS A 126 -3.13 -0.10 -8.52
C HIS A 126 -3.44 -1.16 -7.45
N MET A 127 -3.97 -2.31 -7.85
CA MET A 127 -4.19 -3.45 -6.96
C MET A 127 -2.88 -4.17 -6.66
N ILE A 128 -2.69 -4.57 -5.40
CA ILE A 128 -1.65 -5.51 -5.01
C ILE A 128 -2.13 -6.89 -5.45
N VAL A 129 -1.48 -7.47 -6.44
CA VAL A 129 -1.82 -8.77 -7.03
C VAL A 129 -1.05 -9.93 -6.41
N GLY A 130 0.10 -9.62 -5.76
CA GLY A 130 0.90 -10.60 -5.05
C GLY A 130 1.72 -9.97 -3.95
N TRP A 131 1.94 -10.71 -2.87
CA TRP A 131 2.78 -10.26 -1.76
C TRP A 131 3.38 -11.44 -0.99
N ALA A 132 4.52 -11.20 -0.35
CA ALA A 132 5.12 -12.11 0.61
C ALA A 132 5.94 -11.30 1.62
N ILE A 133 6.03 -11.80 2.85
CA ILE A 133 6.80 -11.17 3.92
C ILE A 133 7.79 -12.17 4.50
N GLY A 134 9.01 -11.72 4.79
CA GLY A 134 10.02 -12.56 5.40
C GLY A 134 11.04 -11.78 6.21
N PRO A 135 11.83 -12.48 7.04
CA PRO A 135 12.83 -11.86 7.90
C PRO A 135 14.11 -11.45 7.16
N THR A 136 14.27 -11.88 5.91
CA THR A 136 15.49 -11.65 5.11
C THR A 136 15.15 -11.12 3.72
N LEU A 137 16.18 -10.61 3.01
CA LEU A 137 16.09 -10.15 1.61
C LEU A 137 16.34 -11.29 0.61
N GLU A 138 15.98 -12.52 0.94
CA GLU A 138 16.17 -13.65 0.04
C GLU A 138 15.17 -13.65 -1.13
N THR A 139 15.59 -14.22 -2.26
CA THR A 139 14.77 -14.32 -3.48
C THR A 139 13.48 -15.14 -3.29
N VAL A 140 13.41 -15.99 -2.30
CA VAL A 140 12.24 -16.84 -2.03
C VAL A 140 10.97 -16.01 -1.83
N TYR A 141 11.05 -14.88 -1.14
CA TYR A 141 9.87 -14.05 -0.85
C TYR A 141 9.33 -13.30 -2.08
N PRO A 142 10.15 -12.58 -2.88
CA PRO A 142 9.64 -12.04 -4.16
C PRO A 142 9.13 -13.13 -5.10
N LEU A 143 9.70 -14.34 -5.08
CA LEU A 143 9.24 -15.46 -5.89
C LEU A 143 7.86 -15.98 -5.40
N GLU A 144 7.64 -16.07 -4.10
CA GLU A 144 6.32 -16.39 -3.52
C GLU A 144 5.28 -15.33 -3.91
N ALA A 145 5.62 -14.03 -3.81
CA ALA A 145 4.75 -12.96 -4.26
C ALA A 145 4.40 -13.09 -5.76
N LEU A 146 5.38 -13.45 -6.61
CA LEU A 146 5.17 -13.66 -8.03
C LEU A 146 4.23 -14.85 -8.29
N ARG A 147 4.43 -15.97 -7.62
CA ARG A 147 3.58 -17.16 -7.74
C ARG A 147 2.15 -16.89 -7.28
N MET A 148 1.98 -16.14 -6.19
CA MET A 148 0.68 -15.69 -5.74
C MET A 148 -0.01 -14.85 -6.82
N ALA A 149 0.67 -13.87 -7.40
CA ALA A 149 0.12 -13.04 -8.47
C ALA A 149 -0.26 -13.87 -9.71
N LEU A 150 0.62 -14.77 -10.15
CA LEU A 150 0.41 -15.65 -11.30
C LEU A 150 -0.78 -16.59 -11.14
N SER A 151 -1.08 -17.02 -9.89
CA SER A 151 -2.25 -17.86 -9.62
C SER A 151 -3.60 -17.17 -9.88
N THR A 152 -3.60 -15.87 -10.09
CA THR A 152 -4.82 -15.07 -10.32
C THR A 152 -5.14 -14.83 -11.80
N ILE A 153 -4.25 -15.24 -12.71
CA ILE A 153 -4.37 -15.05 -14.16
C ILE A 153 -4.10 -16.35 -14.90
N ASP A 154 -4.55 -16.44 -16.13
CA ASP A 154 -4.25 -17.55 -17.03
C ASP A 154 -2.92 -17.35 -17.79
N ASP A 155 -2.44 -18.42 -18.42
CA ASP A 155 -1.17 -18.42 -19.15
C ASP A 155 -1.18 -17.45 -20.36
N GLU A 156 -2.32 -17.25 -21.00
CA GLU A 156 -2.46 -16.32 -22.12
C GLU A 156 -2.28 -14.86 -21.66
N THR A 157 -2.90 -14.51 -20.55
CA THR A 157 -2.74 -13.19 -19.91
C THR A 157 -1.29 -13.01 -19.45
N ALA A 158 -0.68 -14.03 -18.85
CA ALA A 158 0.71 -13.99 -18.41
C ALA A 158 1.69 -13.75 -19.56
N ALA A 159 1.49 -14.37 -20.71
CA ALA A 159 2.35 -14.20 -21.91
C ALA A 159 2.30 -12.78 -22.50
N MET A 160 1.26 -12.01 -22.21
CA MET A 160 1.12 -10.61 -22.63
C MET A 160 1.58 -9.61 -21.57
N LEU A 161 2.03 -10.08 -20.40
CA LEU A 161 2.41 -9.26 -19.27
C LEU A 161 3.85 -8.76 -19.39
N ILE A 162 4.08 -7.52 -18.97
CA ILE A 162 5.40 -6.98 -18.72
C ILE A 162 5.58 -6.90 -17.20
N HIS A 163 6.62 -7.55 -16.66
CA HIS A 163 7.01 -7.45 -15.27
C HIS A 163 8.17 -6.47 -15.12
N HIS A 164 7.97 -5.41 -14.33
CA HIS A 164 8.92 -4.31 -14.17
C HIS A 164 9.28 -4.07 -12.70
N PRO A 165 10.25 -4.79 -12.15
CA PRO A 165 10.85 -4.52 -10.85
C PRO A 165 11.94 -3.45 -10.92
N ASP A 166 12.44 -3.05 -9.75
CA ASP A 166 13.71 -2.37 -9.63
C ASP A 166 14.90 -3.30 -9.98
N ARG A 167 16.14 -2.79 -9.86
CA ARG A 167 17.37 -3.57 -10.11
C ARG A 167 17.85 -4.36 -8.90
N GLY A 168 16.97 -4.70 -7.98
CA GLY A 168 17.32 -5.52 -6.82
C GLY A 168 17.89 -6.88 -7.23
N SER A 169 18.89 -7.36 -6.48
CA SER A 169 19.56 -8.64 -6.74
C SER A 169 18.58 -9.82 -6.78
N GLN A 170 17.49 -9.72 -6.04
CA GLN A 170 16.43 -10.71 -5.93
C GLN A 170 15.73 -10.92 -7.28
N TYR A 171 15.41 -9.82 -7.97
CA TYR A 171 14.74 -9.83 -9.27
C TYR A 171 15.66 -10.24 -10.43
N CYS A 172 16.98 -10.06 -10.26
CA CYS A 172 18.00 -10.48 -11.21
C CYS A 172 18.42 -11.94 -11.00
N SER A 173 17.93 -12.62 -9.95
CA SER A 173 18.31 -13.99 -9.66
C SER A 173 17.86 -14.96 -10.75
N GLN A 174 18.65 -16.00 -10.98
CA GLN A 174 18.32 -17.01 -12.00
C GLN A 174 16.97 -17.66 -11.76
N THR A 175 16.63 -17.96 -10.50
CA THR A 175 15.38 -18.61 -10.11
C THR A 175 14.17 -17.71 -10.44
N TYR A 176 14.26 -16.41 -10.12
CA TYR A 176 13.19 -15.46 -10.40
C TYR A 176 12.98 -15.26 -11.90
N VAL A 177 14.08 -15.06 -12.64
CA VAL A 177 14.06 -14.89 -14.10
C VAL A 177 13.52 -16.16 -14.80
N GLN A 178 13.90 -17.35 -14.34
CA GLN A 178 13.38 -18.60 -14.90
C GLN A 178 11.86 -18.73 -14.71
N GLU A 179 11.33 -18.32 -13.55
CA GLU A 179 9.88 -18.34 -13.32
C GLU A 179 9.15 -17.40 -14.29
N LEU A 180 9.63 -16.17 -14.49
CA LEU A 180 9.06 -15.25 -15.50
C LEU A 180 9.09 -15.83 -16.91
N LYS A 181 10.20 -16.43 -17.30
CA LYS A 181 10.37 -17.06 -18.63
C LYS A 181 9.44 -18.27 -18.83
N ARG A 182 9.17 -19.04 -17.77
CA ARG A 182 8.25 -20.17 -17.81
C ARG A 182 6.84 -19.78 -18.26
N TYR A 183 6.40 -18.57 -17.90
CA TYR A 183 5.11 -18.01 -18.28
C TYR A 183 5.19 -17.06 -19.48
N ASN A 184 6.33 -17.01 -20.18
CA ASN A 184 6.59 -16.10 -21.33
C ASN A 184 6.41 -14.61 -20.99
N ILE A 185 6.58 -14.22 -19.73
CA ILE A 185 6.44 -12.84 -19.26
C ILE A 185 7.61 -12.00 -19.78
N SER A 186 7.34 -10.85 -20.34
CA SER A 186 8.36 -9.89 -20.76
C SER A 186 9.01 -9.25 -19.52
N ILE A 187 10.35 -9.28 -19.47
CA ILE A 187 11.13 -8.76 -18.35
C ILE A 187 11.60 -7.35 -18.69
N SER A 188 11.27 -6.41 -17.82
CA SER A 188 11.68 -5.01 -17.89
C SER A 188 12.31 -4.61 -16.57
N MET A 189 13.22 -3.63 -16.55
CA MET A 189 13.81 -3.13 -15.30
C MET A 189 14.04 -1.63 -15.39
N THR A 190 14.03 -0.96 -14.24
CA THR A 190 14.44 0.44 -14.16
C THR A 190 15.85 0.62 -14.71
N GLN A 191 16.13 1.68 -15.43
CA GLN A 191 17.49 1.93 -16.00
C GLN A 191 18.30 2.90 -15.17
N SER A 192 17.65 3.86 -14.55
CA SER A 192 18.24 4.85 -13.66
C SER A 192 17.75 4.62 -12.23
N GLY A 193 18.37 5.29 -11.28
CA GLY A 193 17.82 5.38 -9.92
C GLY A 193 16.69 6.41 -9.82
N ASP A 194 16.03 6.76 -10.91
CA ASP A 194 14.93 7.72 -10.94
C ASP A 194 13.69 7.10 -10.30
N PRO A 195 13.17 7.66 -9.20
CA PRO A 195 11.94 7.20 -8.57
C PRO A 195 10.73 7.16 -9.52
N MET A 196 10.73 7.98 -10.56
CA MET A 196 9.64 8.01 -11.54
C MET A 196 9.50 6.70 -12.34
N GLU A 197 10.58 5.94 -12.50
CA GLU A 197 10.56 4.66 -13.21
C GLU A 197 9.80 3.55 -12.46
N ASN A 198 9.60 3.67 -11.13
CA ASN A 198 8.85 2.72 -10.31
C ASN A 198 7.83 3.39 -9.37
N ALA A 199 7.34 4.57 -9.75
CA ALA A 199 6.48 5.41 -8.92
C ALA A 199 5.20 4.72 -8.42
N VAL A 200 4.63 3.78 -9.20
CA VAL A 200 3.41 3.04 -8.82
C VAL A 200 3.72 2.09 -7.66
N ALA A 201 4.82 1.32 -7.73
CA ALA A 201 5.22 0.42 -6.65
C ALA A 201 5.61 1.19 -5.38
N GLU A 202 6.39 2.27 -5.51
CA GLU A 202 6.76 3.13 -4.38
C GLU A 202 5.52 3.75 -3.71
N ARG A 203 4.54 4.18 -4.49
CA ARG A 203 3.28 4.73 -3.98
C ARG A 203 2.47 3.66 -3.24
N ALA A 204 2.36 2.44 -3.78
CA ALA A 204 1.68 1.32 -3.12
C ALA A 204 2.33 1.01 -1.76
N ASN A 205 3.65 0.90 -1.72
CA ASN A 205 4.43 0.72 -0.51
C ASN A 205 4.22 1.85 0.49
N GLY A 206 4.26 3.10 0.02
CA GLY A 206 4.03 4.29 0.85
C GLY A 206 2.66 4.28 1.52
N ILE A 207 1.60 3.99 0.78
CA ILE A 207 0.23 3.91 1.28
C ILE A 207 0.10 2.78 2.31
N LEU A 208 0.58 1.57 1.98
CA LEU A 208 0.51 0.43 2.86
C LEU A 208 1.22 0.69 4.20
N LYS A 209 2.43 1.24 4.15
CA LYS A 209 3.19 1.58 5.36
C LYS A 209 2.51 2.67 6.20
N THR A 210 2.09 3.76 5.59
CA THR A 210 1.62 4.94 6.32
C THR A 210 0.18 4.82 6.81
N GLU A 211 -0.68 4.18 6.01
CA GLU A 211 -2.10 4.10 6.33
C GLU A 211 -2.45 2.86 7.16
N TRP A 212 -1.68 1.76 7.03
CA TRP A 212 -1.99 0.47 7.64
C TRP A 212 -0.91 0.00 8.64
N LEU A 213 0.26 -0.40 8.16
CA LEU A 213 1.22 -1.14 8.97
C LEU A 213 1.71 -0.37 10.18
N TYR A 214 2.21 0.84 10.00
CA TYR A 214 2.78 1.60 11.10
C TYR A 214 1.76 2.07 12.13
N LYS A 215 0.49 2.21 11.74
CA LYS A 215 -0.56 2.61 12.67
C LYS A 215 -1.09 1.45 13.47
N MET A 216 -1.19 0.25 12.89
CA MET A 216 -1.57 -0.96 13.62
C MET A 216 -0.52 -1.31 14.68
N LEU A 217 0.76 -1.30 14.33
CA LEU A 217 1.86 -1.56 15.28
C LEU A 217 1.88 -0.56 16.45
N TYR A 218 1.61 0.72 16.17
CA TYR A 218 1.54 1.75 17.22
C TYR A 218 0.37 1.55 18.18
N LEU A 219 -0.79 1.09 17.69
CA LEU A 219 -1.96 0.83 18.53
C LEU A 219 -1.73 -0.38 19.43
N GLN A 220 -1.10 -1.45 18.93
CA GLN A 220 -0.74 -2.63 19.73
C GLN A 220 0.30 -2.31 20.80
N GLY A 221 1.35 -1.56 20.47
CA GLY A 221 2.38 -1.16 21.44
C GLY A 221 1.90 -0.23 22.57
N ASN A 222 0.84 0.55 22.35
CA ASN A 222 0.23 1.39 23.40
C ASN A 222 -0.72 0.61 24.31
N THR A 223 -1.36 -0.48 23.87
CA THR A 223 -2.18 -1.33 24.74
C THR A 223 -1.33 -2.09 25.77
N HIS A 224 -0.09 -2.45 25.44
CA HIS A 224 0.82 -3.10 26.39
C HIS A 224 1.44 -2.11 27.43
N LYS A 225 1.58 -0.83 27.10
CA LYS A 225 2.09 0.19 28.04
C LYS A 225 1.04 0.70 29.04
N GLY A 226 -0.23 0.57 28.70
CA GLY A 226 -1.36 0.95 29.60
C GLY A 226 -1.67 -0.05 30.70
N GLY A 227 -1.14 -1.28 30.61
CA GLY A 227 -1.41 -2.35 31.58
C GLY A 227 -0.41 -2.46 32.74
N MET A 228 0.62 -1.62 32.80
CA MET A 228 1.70 -1.69 33.82
C MET A 228 1.67 -0.57 34.87
N GLN A 229 0.58 0.15 35.03
CA GLN A 229 0.40 1.11 36.13
C GLN A 229 -0.92 0.92 36.88
N ALA A 230 -1.11 -0.26 37.45
CA ALA A 230 -2.05 -0.44 38.54
C ALA A 230 -1.59 -1.63 39.40
N GLY A 231 -0.74 -1.35 40.38
CA GLY A 231 -0.29 -2.35 41.34
C GLY A 231 0.93 -1.95 42.14
N THR A 232 0.79 -1.00 43.04
CA THR A 232 1.34 -0.95 44.39
C THR A 232 0.59 0.03 45.23
#